data_144782b2c7e51c2e51bd26c6e186dfa3
#
_entry.id   144782b2c7e51c2e51bd26c6e186dfa3
#
_cell.length_a   1.000
_cell.length_b   1.000
_cell.length_c   1.000
_cell.angle_alpha   90.00
_cell.angle_beta   90.00
_cell.angle_gamma   90.00
#
_symmetry.space_group_name_H-M   'P 1'
#
loop_
_entity.id
_entity.type
_entity.pdbx_description
1 polymer ?
#
loop_
_entity_poly.entity_id
_entity_poly.type
_entity_poly.pdbx_seq_one_letter_code
_entity_poly.pdbx_strand_id
1 'polypeptide(L)'
;MSQYLEATIDVYKDAALNPNVGLCCTTTPVWQLPELNIPSKMLAMNYGCGSTVAPRDLSHDPKILYVGIGGGMELLQFAYFSRKNGSVIGVDVVDEMIEACHANLKEAEDLNPWFSAEFIDIRKGSALDLPMDDETVDVAAQNCLFNIFKTEDLRKALKEMYRILKPHGRLVLSDPVSEDSIPDSIKNDDRLRALCLSGAIPLQDYIDLITSVGFGTVEIRAKRPYRILSPNQYPGLTENIYIESVEVCAIKDPMPEDGPCVFTGKAAIYFGNEETFDDHKGHLLMQNQPLAVCDKTAQNLANLNHPDIFISESTFHYDGGGCC
;
A
#
# COMPACT_ATOMS: atom_id res chain seq x y z
N MET A 1 -23.66 10.86 -2.39
CA MET A 1 -22.38 10.57 -1.71
C MET A 1 -22.68 10.37 -0.22
N SER A 2 -21.97 9.55 0.52
CA SER A 2 -22.21 9.40 1.95
C SER A 2 -21.59 10.58 2.73
N GLN A 3 -22.20 10.95 3.87
CA GLN A 3 -21.78 12.10 4.67
C GLN A 3 -20.29 12.10 5.04
N TYR A 4 -19.72 10.93 5.37
CA TYR A 4 -18.30 10.83 5.73
C TYR A 4 -17.36 11.09 4.54
N LEU A 5 -17.76 10.75 3.31
CA LEU A 5 -17.01 11.07 2.10
C LEU A 5 -17.05 12.56 1.77
N GLU A 6 -18.19 13.22 2.03
CA GLU A 6 -18.31 14.68 1.88
C GLU A 6 -17.39 15.39 2.88
N ALA A 7 -17.40 14.97 4.15
CA ALA A 7 -16.50 15.50 5.18
C ALA A 7 -15.01 15.29 4.81
N THR A 8 -14.68 14.15 4.22
CA THR A 8 -13.31 13.86 3.73
C THR A 8 -12.92 14.81 2.61
N ILE A 9 -13.78 15.00 1.61
CA ILE A 9 -13.53 15.92 0.50
C ILE A 9 -13.27 17.34 1.02
N ASP A 10 -14.05 17.83 1.99
CA ASP A 10 -13.86 19.15 2.56
C ASP A 10 -12.51 19.30 3.27
N VAL A 11 -12.06 18.28 4.00
CA VAL A 11 -10.73 18.27 4.65
C VAL A 11 -9.63 18.36 3.60
N TYR A 12 -9.70 17.61 2.51
CA TYR A 12 -8.66 17.61 1.48
C TYR A 12 -8.73 18.81 0.54
N LYS A 13 -9.89 19.46 0.38
CA LYS A 13 -9.99 20.79 -0.24
C LYS A 13 -9.20 21.84 0.53
N ASP A 14 -9.39 21.89 1.84
CA ASP A 14 -8.63 22.80 2.70
C ASP A 14 -7.14 22.49 2.65
N ALA A 15 -6.76 21.21 2.71
CA ALA A 15 -5.36 20.78 2.63
C ALA A 15 -4.69 21.08 1.29
N ALA A 16 -5.43 21.14 0.19
CA ALA A 16 -4.92 21.55 -1.13
C ALA A 16 -4.54 23.04 -1.17
N LEU A 17 -5.36 23.88 -0.53
CA LEU A 17 -5.15 25.33 -0.46
C LEU A 17 -4.14 25.71 0.62
N ASN A 18 -4.19 25.03 1.76
CA ASN A 18 -3.39 25.28 2.96
C ASN A 18 -2.69 23.99 3.39
N PRO A 19 -1.52 23.66 2.84
CA PRO A 19 -0.82 22.42 3.17
C PRO A 19 -0.65 22.24 4.67
N ASN A 20 -1.16 21.13 5.20
CA ASN A 20 -1.15 20.82 6.63
C ASN A 20 -0.19 19.64 6.90
N VAL A 21 1.02 19.94 7.32
CA VAL A 21 2.07 18.96 7.64
C VAL A 21 1.65 17.96 8.74
N GLY A 22 0.61 18.27 9.52
CA GLY A 22 0.07 17.38 10.56
C GLY A 22 -1.10 16.52 10.10
N LEU A 23 -1.52 16.56 8.84
CA LEU A 23 -2.69 15.84 8.34
C LEU A 23 -2.48 14.33 8.44
N CYS A 24 -1.33 13.85 7.94
CA CYS A 24 -0.83 12.49 8.15
C CYS A 24 0.55 12.54 8.79
N CYS A 25 1.17 11.41 9.08
CA CYS A 25 2.48 11.41 9.73
C CYS A 25 3.58 11.86 8.77
N THR A 26 4.46 12.75 9.23
CA THR A 26 5.55 13.36 8.46
C THR A 26 6.75 12.44 8.20
N THR A 27 6.66 11.16 8.55
CA THR A 27 7.79 10.21 8.44
C THR A 27 7.80 9.41 7.14
N THR A 28 6.98 9.79 6.15
CA THR A 28 6.98 9.10 4.86
C THR A 28 8.35 9.19 4.21
N PRO A 29 8.97 8.05 3.87
CA PRO A 29 10.24 8.06 3.19
C PRO A 29 10.12 8.75 1.83
N VAL A 30 10.95 9.72 1.58
CA VAL A 30 11.09 10.36 0.27
C VAL A 30 12.32 9.77 -0.41
N TRP A 31 12.15 9.20 -1.60
CA TRP A 31 13.27 8.68 -2.36
C TRP A 31 14.23 9.81 -2.74
N GLN A 32 15.49 9.66 -2.33
CA GLN A 32 16.59 10.51 -2.80
C GLN A 32 17.22 9.83 -4.02
N LEU A 33 16.68 10.16 -5.18
CA LEU A 33 17.15 9.61 -6.45
C LEU A 33 18.02 10.63 -7.18
N PRO A 34 19.07 10.20 -7.89
CA PRO A 34 19.90 11.09 -8.69
C PRO A 34 19.06 11.92 -9.66
N GLU A 35 19.31 13.22 -9.74
CA GLU A 35 18.60 14.14 -10.65
C GLU A 35 17.10 14.30 -10.36
N LEU A 36 16.54 13.73 -9.29
CA LEU A 36 15.17 13.95 -8.87
C LEU A 36 15.11 15.11 -7.87
N ASN A 37 14.57 16.24 -8.33
CA ASN A 37 14.33 17.42 -7.49
C ASN A 37 12.82 17.55 -7.25
N ILE A 38 12.38 17.33 -6.01
CA ILE A 38 10.98 17.40 -5.64
C ILE A 38 10.66 18.85 -5.19
N PRO A 39 9.65 19.52 -5.79
CA PRO A 39 9.19 20.83 -5.37
C PRO A 39 8.86 20.86 -3.87
N SER A 40 9.22 21.95 -3.19
CA SER A 40 8.99 22.09 -1.74
C SER A 40 7.52 22.01 -1.36
N LYS A 41 6.64 22.48 -2.22
CA LYS A 41 5.18 22.39 -2.03
C LYS A 41 4.67 20.94 -2.12
N MET A 42 5.23 20.12 -3.02
CA MET A 42 4.94 18.68 -3.05
C MET A 42 5.31 17.99 -1.74
N LEU A 43 6.50 18.33 -1.18
CA LEU A 43 6.93 17.78 0.11
C LEU A 43 6.00 18.21 1.24
N ALA A 44 5.54 19.47 1.26
CA ALA A 44 4.58 19.97 2.25
C ALA A 44 3.20 19.31 2.13
N MET A 45 2.84 18.81 0.95
CA MET A 45 1.60 18.10 0.65
C MET A 45 1.78 16.57 0.65
N ASN A 46 2.83 16.05 1.27
CA ASN A 46 3.03 14.61 1.40
C ASN A 46 2.18 14.08 2.56
N TYR A 47 1.02 13.53 2.25
CA TYR A 47 0.04 13.01 3.20
C TYR A 47 0.08 11.47 3.34
N GLY A 48 1.09 10.82 2.77
CA GLY A 48 1.28 9.38 2.87
C GLY A 48 1.81 8.92 4.24
N CYS A 49 1.82 7.61 4.47
CA CYS A 49 2.33 6.99 5.69
C CYS A 49 3.47 5.99 5.44
N GLY A 50 3.81 5.74 4.18
CA GLY A 50 4.89 4.88 3.72
C GLY A 50 5.26 5.20 2.28
N SER A 51 5.86 4.27 1.55
CA SER A 51 6.17 4.40 0.14
C SER A 51 5.50 3.30 -0.67
N THR A 52 4.87 3.68 -1.79
CA THR A 52 4.33 2.73 -2.78
C THR A 52 5.23 2.59 -4.00
N VAL A 53 6.28 3.38 -4.07
CA VAL A 53 7.25 3.36 -5.17
C VAL A 53 8.34 2.35 -4.86
N ALA A 54 8.32 1.20 -5.55
CA ALA A 54 9.35 0.17 -5.43
C ALA A 54 9.92 -0.16 -6.82
N PRO A 55 11.22 0.07 -7.08
CA PRO A 55 11.83 -0.14 -8.40
C PRO A 55 11.60 -1.54 -8.98
N ARG A 56 11.53 -2.57 -8.12
CA ARG A 56 11.28 -3.96 -8.53
C ARG A 56 9.92 -4.18 -9.18
N ASP A 57 8.92 -3.33 -8.88
CA ASP A 57 7.57 -3.41 -9.45
C ASP A 57 7.47 -2.67 -10.79
N LEU A 58 8.49 -1.87 -11.12
CA LEU A 58 8.48 -0.93 -12.25
C LEU A 58 9.32 -1.41 -13.44
N SER A 59 9.51 -2.74 -13.57
CA SER A 59 10.22 -3.32 -14.69
C SER A 59 9.35 -3.38 -15.96
N HIS A 60 9.98 -3.33 -17.14
CA HIS A 60 9.34 -3.55 -18.45
C HIS A 60 8.28 -2.52 -18.87
N ASP A 61 8.57 -1.22 -18.72
CA ASP A 61 7.67 -0.13 -19.13
C ASP A 61 6.25 -0.25 -18.56
N PRO A 62 6.04 -0.32 -17.24
CA PRO A 62 4.74 -0.55 -16.68
C PRO A 62 3.81 0.63 -16.91
N LYS A 63 2.53 0.35 -17.13
CA LYS A 63 1.45 1.33 -17.01
C LYS A 63 1.00 1.37 -15.56
N ILE A 64 1.08 2.55 -14.95
CA ILE A 64 0.92 2.74 -13.52
C ILE A 64 -0.33 3.59 -13.27
N LEU A 65 -1.18 3.17 -12.33
CA LEU A 65 -2.22 4.00 -11.74
C LEU A 65 -1.85 4.38 -10.32
N TYR A 66 -2.03 5.64 -9.97
CA TYR A 66 -1.95 6.14 -8.61
C TYR A 66 -3.24 6.85 -8.21
N VAL A 67 -3.87 6.41 -7.12
CA VAL A 67 -5.17 6.91 -6.66
C VAL A 67 -5.01 7.70 -5.35
N GLY A 68 -5.62 8.89 -5.29
CA GLY A 68 -5.40 9.84 -4.20
C GLY A 68 -4.09 10.59 -4.39
N ILE A 69 -4.04 11.42 -5.43
CA ILE A 69 -2.78 11.97 -5.97
C ILE A 69 -2.05 12.95 -5.04
N GLY A 70 -2.76 13.54 -4.07
CA GLY A 70 -2.16 14.54 -3.19
C GLY A 70 -1.45 15.66 -3.95
N GLY A 71 -0.30 16.08 -3.46
CA GLY A 71 0.53 17.08 -4.14
C GLY A 71 1.28 16.60 -5.39
N GLY A 72 1.14 15.31 -5.77
CA GLY A 72 1.77 14.74 -6.97
C GLY A 72 3.16 14.14 -6.75
N MET A 73 3.65 14.03 -5.52
CA MET A 73 5.02 13.57 -5.24
C MET A 73 5.26 12.13 -5.73
N GLU A 74 4.39 11.19 -5.42
CA GLU A 74 4.55 9.81 -5.87
C GLU A 74 4.33 9.67 -7.37
N LEU A 75 3.46 10.48 -7.98
CA LEU A 75 3.34 10.55 -9.44
C LEU A 75 4.67 10.95 -10.11
N LEU A 76 5.36 11.96 -9.56
CA LEU A 76 6.69 12.38 -10.04
C LEU A 76 7.73 11.28 -9.86
N GLN A 77 7.69 10.55 -8.73
CA GLN A 77 8.59 9.43 -8.47
C GLN A 77 8.32 8.25 -9.41
N PHE A 78 7.07 7.90 -9.70
CA PHE A 78 6.73 6.91 -10.71
C PHE A 78 7.17 7.33 -12.10
N ALA A 79 6.97 8.60 -12.46
CA ALA A 79 7.43 9.15 -13.74
C ALA A 79 8.95 9.12 -13.89
N TYR A 80 9.71 9.24 -12.79
CA TYR A 80 11.16 9.09 -12.80
C TYR A 80 11.61 7.73 -13.32
N PHE A 81 10.92 6.66 -12.96
CA PHE A 81 11.25 5.30 -13.40
C PHE A 81 10.70 4.98 -14.80
N SER A 82 9.52 5.50 -15.16
CA SER A 82 8.90 5.16 -16.45
C SER A 82 9.39 6.04 -17.61
N ARG A 83 9.59 7.34 -17.38
CA ARG A 83 10.06 8.34 -18.37
C ARG A 83 9.37 8.28 -19.74
N LYS A 84 8.04 8.05 -19.75
CA LYS A 84 7.26 7.82 -20.96
C LYS A 84 5.91 8.50 -20.87
N ASN A 85 5.49 9.16 -21.98
CA ASN A 85 4.21 9.85 -22.06
C ASN A 85 3.03 8.93 -21.74
N GLY A 86 2.17 9.37 -20.81
CA GLY A 86 0.97 8.67 -20.41
C GLY A 86 1.19 7.33 -19.72
N SER A 87 2.41 7.03 -19.24
CA SER A 87 2.73 5.80 -18.51
C SER A 87 2.21 5.83 -17.07
N VAL A 88 2.07 7.00 -16.48
CA VAL A 88 1.54 7.21 -15.13
C VAL A 88 0.18 7.87 -15.21
N ILE A 89 -0.81 7.27 -14.57
CA ILE A 89 -2.17 7.81 -14.48
C ILE A 89 -2.43 8.18 -13.04
N GLY A 90 -2.84 9.42 -12.79
CA GLY A 90 -3.29 9.90 -11.49
C GLY A 90 -4.80 10.02 -11.44
N VAL A 91 -5.44 9.56 -10.37
CA VAL A 91 -6.88 9.72 -10.16
C VAL A 91 -7.16 10.36 -8.82
N ASP A 92 -7.95 11.42 -8.81
CA ASP A 92 -8.46 12.05 -7.59
C ASP A 92 -9.90 12.54 -7.78
N VAL A 93 -10.63 12.68 -6.68
CA VAL A 93 -12.01 13.16 -6.67
C VAL A 93 -12.12 14.65 -6.34
N VAL A 94 -11.06 15.25 -5.76
CA VAL A 94 -11.02 16.63 -5.28
C VAL A 94 -10.42 17.54 -6.34
N ASP A 95 -11.23 18.47 -6.89
CA ASP A 95 -10.79 19.38 -7.95
C ASP A 95 -9.61 20.25 -7.53
N GLU A 96 -9.65 20.80 -6.31
CA GLU A 96 -8.61 21.66 -5.77
C GLU A 96 -7.27 20.91 -5.61
N MET A 97 -7.33 19.60 -5.32
CA MET A 97 -6.16 18.74 -5.24
C MET A 97 -5.57 18.49 -6.63
N ILE A 98 -6.42 18.24 -7.62
CA ILE A 98 -6.02 18.09 -9.03
C ILE A 98 -5.33 19.37 -9.54
N GLU A 99 -5.90 20.54 -9.26
CA GLU A 99 -5.30 21.82 -9.62
C GLU A 99 -3.95 22.04 -8.94
N ALA A 100 -3.85 21.76 -7.65
CA ALA A 100 -2.59 21.87 -6.91
C ALA A 100 -1.53 20.90 -7.45
N CYS A 101 -1.92 19.66 -7.79
CA CYS A 101 -1.03 18.68 -8.39
C CYS A 101 -0.50 19.15 -9.75
N HIS A 102 -1.36 19.66 -10.64
CA HIS A 102 -0.92 20.23 -11.93
C HIS A 102 0.08 21.36 -11.76
N ALA A 103 -0.16 22.29 -10.81
CA ALA A 103 0.76 23.39 -10.53
C ALA A 103 2.12 22.87 -10.04
N ASN A 104 2.12 21.89 -9.15
CA ASN A 104 3.36 21.29 -8.61
C ASN A 104 4.13 20.49 -9.68
N LEU A 105 3.44 19.78 -10.57
CA LEU A 105 4.08 19.06 -11.69
C LEU A 105 4.69 20.04 -12.68
N LYS A 106 4.07 21.20 -12.89
CA LYS A 106 4.65 22.26 -13.73
C LYS A 106 5.94 22.81 -13.11
N GLU A 107 5.98 23.06 -11.80
CA GLU A 107 7.21 23.43 -11.09
C GLU A 107 8.27 22.31 -11.19
N ALA A 108 7.85 21.05 -11.12
CA ALA A 108 8.75 19.91 -11.26
C ALA A 108 9.42 19.84 -12.64
N GLU A 109 8.75 20.25 -13.74
CA GLU A 109 9.36 20.35 -15.07
C GLU A 109 10.52 21.33 -15.09
N ASP A 110 10.37 22.49 -14.43
CA ASP A 110 11.41 23.50 -14.37
C ASP A 110 12.65 23.03 -13.56
N LEU A 111 12.44 22.14 -12.58
CA LEU A 111 13.50 21.61 -11.71
C LEU A 111 14.16 20.33 -12.24
N ASN A 112 13.54 19.64 -13.17
CA ASN A 112 13.98 18.30 -13.62
C ASN A 112 14.02 18.22 -15.16
N PRO A 113 15.18 18.44 -15.79
CA PRO A 113 15.31 18.43 -17.27
C PRO A 113 14.89 17.13 -17.94
N TRP A 114 14.84 16.02 -17.20
CA TRP A 114 14.40 14.71 -17.69
C TRP A 114 12.88 14.56 -17.69
N PHE A 115 12.16 15.38 -16.92
CA PHE A 115 10.73 15.23 -16.67
C PHE A 115 9.89 16.06 -17.66
N SER A 116 8.80 15.48 -18.12
CA SER A 116 7.71 16.19 -18.80
C SER A 116 6.38 15.87 -18.12
N ALA A 117 5.54 16.87 -17.92
CA ALA A 117 4.19 16.66 -17.36
C ALA A 117 3.35 15.70 -18.23
N GLU A 118 3.68 15.55 -19.53
CA GLU A 118 3.03 14.58 -20.44
C GLU A 118 3.28 13.12 -20.04
N PHE A 119 4.23 12.83 -19.14
CA PHE A 119 4.41 11.48 -18.59
C PHE A 119 3.23 11.06 -17.72
N ILE A 120 2.46 12.04 -17.20
CA ILE A 120 1.39 11.85 -16.23
C ILE A 120 0.04 12.30 -16.83
N ASP A 121 -0.93 11.38 -16.84
CA ASP A 121 -2.33 11.63 -17.23
C ASP A 121 -3.18 11.73 -15.96
N ILE A 122 -3.63 12.93 -15.60
CA ILE A 122 -4.47 13.15 -14.42
C ILE A 122 -5.94 13.14 -14.79
N ARG A 123 -6.72 12.32 -14.10
CA ARG A 123 -8.15 12.15 -14.33
C ARG A 123 -8.93 12.44 -13.06
N LYS A 124 -10.06 13.14 -13.20
CA LYS A 124 -11.04 13.21 -12.12
C LYS A 124 -11.81 11.89 -12.04
N GLY A 125 -11.85 11.29 -10.84
CA GLY A 125 -12.55 10.03 -10.61
C GLY A 125 -12.53 9.60 -9.16
N SER A 126 -13.30 8.57 -8.84
CA SER A 126 -13.41 8.00 -7.52
C SER A 126 -12.70 6.64 -7.46
N ALA A 127 -12.02 6.33 -6.34
CA ALA A 127 -11.50 5.00 -6.06
C ALA A 127 -12.61 3.93 -6.01
N LEU A 128 -13.86 4.34 -5.83
CA LEU A 128 -15.03 3.46 -5.81
C LEU A 128 -15.62 3.18 -7.21
N ASP A 129 -15.15 3.90 -8.24
CA ASP A 129 -15.58 3.77 -9.64
C ASP A 129 -14.49 4.41 -10.50
N LEU A 130 -13.45 3.65 -10.78
CA LEU A 130 -12.25 4.14 -11.47
C LEU A 130 -12.55 4.38 -12.97
N PRO A 131 -12.17 5.56 -13.51
CA PRO A 131 -12.40 5.91 -14.92
C PRO A 131 -11.42 5.19 -15.86
N MET A 132 -11.42 3.85 -15.80
CA MET A 132 -10.50 2.99 -16.53
C MET A 132 -11.16 1.67 -16.93
N ASP A 133 -10.73 1.12 -18.06
CA ASP A 133 -11.16 -0.20 -18.52
C ASP A 133 -10.49 -1.31 -17.69
N ASP A 134 -11.07 -2.51 -17.76
CA ASP A 134 -10.54 -3.70 -17.12
C ASP A 134 -9.16 -4.06 -17.66
N GLU A 135 -8.29 -4.58 -16.80
CA GLU A 135 -6.98 -5.16 -17.17
C GLU A 135 -6.09 -4.24 -18.01
N THR A 136 -6.04 -2.96 -17.65
CA THR A 136 -5.30 -1.94 -18.40
C THR A 136 -3.99 -1.52 -17.77
N VAL A 137 -3.77 -1.78 -16.47
CA VAL A 137 -2.56 -1.35 -15.76
C VAL A 137 -1.75 -2.51 -15.20
N ASP A 138 -0.45 -2.32 -15.11
CA ASP A 138 0.49 -3.29 -14.56
C ASP A 138 0.68 -3.09 -13.04
N VAL A 139 0.63 -1.83 -12.60
CA VAL A 139 0.75 -1.43 -11.19
C VAL A 139 -0.37 -0.45 -10.85
N ALA A 140 -1.11 -0.74 -9.79
CA ALA A 140 -2.04 0.19 -9.16
C ALA A 140 -1.52 0.52 -7.76
N ALA A 141 -1.53 1.79 -7.37
CA ALA A 141 -0.98 2.21 -6.09
C ALA A 141 -1.88 3.25 -5.39
N GLN A 142 -1.81 3.27 -4.06
CA GLN A 142 -2.39 4.30 -3.21
C GLN A 142 -1.62 4.41 -1.88
N ASN A 143 -1.62 5.56 -1.26
CA ASN A 143 -0.94 5.82 0.00
C ASN A 143 -1.85 6.58 0.96
N CYS A 144 -2.22 5.94 2.06
CA CYS A 144 -3.05 6.51 3.13
C CYS A 144 -4.46 6.95 2.67
N LEU A 145 -5.05 6.23 1.71
CA LEU A 145 -6.39 6.50 1.18
C LEU A 145 -7.43 5.51 1.69
N PHE A 146 -7.09 4.21 1.74
CA PHE A 146 -8.09 3.16 1.95
C PHE A 146 -8.66 3.16 3.36
N ASN A 147 -7.92 3.65 4.34
CA ASN A 147 -8.40 3.83 5.72
C ASN A 147 -9.49 4.89 5.88
N ILE A 148 -9.71 5.72 4.87
CA ILE A 148 -10.84 6.66 4.85
C ILE A 148 -12.15 5.90 4.66
N PHE A 149 -12.12 4.80 3.89
CA PHE A 149 -13.33 4.07 3.54
C PHE A 149 -13.87 3.25 4.71
N LYS A 150 -15.20 3.19 4.81
CA LYS A 150 -15.89 2.17 5.62
C LYS A 150 -15.72 0.82 4.91
N THR A 151 -15.86 -0.28 5.64
CA THR A 151 -15.58 -1.63 5.17
C THR A 151 -16.21 -1.98 3.82
N GLU A 152 -17.45 -1.58 3.59
CA GLU A 152 -18.18 -1.81 2.32
C GLU A 152 -17.51 -1.05 1.16
N ASP A 153 -17.20 0.23 1.38
CA ASP A 153 -16.54 1.07 0.37
C ASP A 153 -15.08 0.64 0.17
N LEU A 154 -14.36 0.23 1.24
CA LEU A 154 -13.02 -0.34 1.13
C LEU A 154 -13.02 -1.59 0.24
N ARG A 155 -13.97 -2.50 0.46
CA ARG A 155 -14.13 -3.69 -0.40
C ARG A 155 -14.41 -3.30 -1.85
N LYS A 156 -15.21 -2.26 -2.08
CA LYS A 156 -15.51 -1.76 -3.42
C LYS A 156 -14.26 -1.18 -4.09
N ALA A 157 -13.49 -0.35 -3.37
CA ALA A 157 -12.24 0.20 -3.87
C ALA A 157 -11.21 -0.89 -4.21
N LEU A 158 -11.06 -1.92 -3.35
CA LEU A 158 -10.20 -3.06 -3.63
C LEU A 158 -10.65 -3.84 -4.88
N LYS A 159 -11.96 -4.01 -5.10
CA LYS A 159 -12.50 -4.64 -6.32
C LYS A 159 -12.19 -3.81 -7.57
N GLU A 160 -12.28 -2.49 -7.50
CA GLU A 160 -11.92 -1.60 -8.61
C GLU A 160 -10.43 -1.73 -8.94
N MET A 161 -9.55 -1.72 -7.92
CA MET A 161 -8.12 -1.96 -8.14
C MET A 161 -7.86 -3.32 -8.77
N TYR A 162 -8.53 -4.37 -8.30
CA TYR A 162 -8.41 -5.71 -8.87
C TYR A 162 -8.90 -5.77 -10.32
N ARG A 163 -10.03 -5.10 -10.63
CA ARG A 163 -10.63 -5.07 -11.97
C ARG A 163 -9.68 -4.50 -13.02
N ILE A 164 -9.07 -3.34 -12.71
CA ILE A 164 -8.22 -2.61 -13.65
C ILE A 164 -6.81 -3.20 -13.83
N LEU A 165 -6.35 -4.01 -12.87
CA LEU A 165 -5.06 -4.68 -12.95
C LEU A 165 -5.09 -5.82 -13.98
N LYS A 166 -4.05 -5.91 -14.80
CA LYS A 166 -3.78 -7.06 -15.67
C LYS A 166 -3.54 -8.32 -14.83
N PRO A 167 -3.66 -9.54 -15.40
CA PRO A 167 -3.13 -10.75 -14.77
C PRO A 167 -1.67 -10.55 -14.33
N HIS A 168 -1.32 -10.99 -13.12
CA HIS A 168 -0.03 -10.77 -12.46
C HIS A 168 0.32 -9.30 -12.17
N GLY A 169 -0.62 -8.38 -12.38
CA GLY A 169 -0.48 -6.99 -11.99
C GLY A 169 -0.45 -6.82 -10.46
N ARG A 170 0.13 -5.72 -10.01
CA ARG A 170 0.41 -5.46 -8.60
C ARG A 170 -0.41 -4.30 -8.06
N LEU A 171 -1.10 -4.52 -6.96
CA LEU A 171 -1.61 -3.47 -6.09
C LEU A 171 -0.57 -3.18 -5.01
N VAL A 172 0.01 -1.99 -5.03
CA VAL A 172 0.96 -1.54 -4.00
C VAL A 172 0.29 -0.47 -3.15
N LEU A 173 0.23 -0.70 -1.86
CA LEU A 173 -0.43 0.21 -0.95
C LEU A 173 0.36 0.42 0.33
N SER A 174 0.16 1.59 0.94
CA SER A 174 0.65 1.91 2.27
C SER A 174 -0.48 2.54 3.07
N ASP A 175 -0.86 1.90 4.18
CA ASP A 175 -1.96 2.35 5.04
C ASP A 175 -1.65 2.14 6.52
N PRO A 176 -2.27 2.94 7.41
CA PRO A 176 -2.29 2.65 8.83
C PRO A 176 -3.12 1.40 9.13
N VAL A 177 -2.60 0.54 9.97
CA VAL A 177 -3.31 -0.60 10.58
C VAL A 177 -3.25 -0.47 12.10
N SER A 178 -4.24 -1.01 12.80
CA SER A 178 -4.27 -1.01 14.27
C SER A 178 -3.87 -2.37 14.82
N GLU A 179 -3.36 -2.39 16.04
CA GLU A 179 -3.12 -3.64 16.77
C GLU A 179 -4.46 -4.31 17.09
N ASP A 180 -5.41 -3.53 17.62
CA ASP A 180 -6.77 -3.95 17.95
C ASP A 180 -7.81 -3.13 17.19
N SER A 181 -9.05 -3.60 17.20
CA SER A 181 -10.18 -2.87 16.60
C SER A 181 -10.36 -1.49 17.25
N ILE A 182 -10.49 -0.47 16.42
CA ILE A 182 -10.76 0.90 16.89
C ILE A 182 -12.14 0.94 17.58
N PRO A 183 -12.25 1.44 18.83
CA PRO A 183 -13.51 1.51 19.56
C PRO A 183 -14.54 2.41 18.88
N ASP A 184 -15.82 2.05 19.05
CA ASP A 184 -16.94 2.79 18.45
C ASP A 184 -17.01 4.25 18.91
N SER A 185 -16.46 4.56 20.11
CA SER A 185 -16.38 5.92 20.64
C SER A 185 -15.62 6.91 19.75
N ILE A 186 -14.68 6.41 18.93
CA ILE A 186 -13.91 7.22 17.97
C ILE A 186 -14.05 6.74 16.53
N LYS A 187 -14.47 5.48 16.31
CA LYS A 187 -14.64 4.88 14.97
C LYS A 187 -15.61 5.66 14.08
N ASN A 188 -16.60 6.28 14.68
CA ASN A 188 -17.64 7.03 13.98
C ASN A 188 -17.34 8.54 13.86
N ASP A 189 -16.14 8.97 14.24
CA ASP A 189 -15.68 10.35 14.02
C ASP A 189 -15.19 10.51 12.57
N ASP A 190 -15.98 11.18 11.73
CA ASP A 190 -15.71 11.39 10.31
C ASP A 190 -14.46 12.23 10.09
N ARG A 191 -14.10 13.14 11.02
CA ARG A 191 -12.87 13.93 10.92
C ARG A 191 -11.64 13.08 11.20
N LEU A 192 -11.66 12.24 12.24
CA LEU A 192 -10.58 11.29 12.51
C LEU A 192 -10.44 10.27 11.38
N ARG A 193 -11.54 9.93 10.71
CA ARG A 193 -11.52 9.08 9.53
C ARG A 193 -10.82 9.75 8.35
N ALA A 194 -11.12 11.01 8.06
CA ALA A 194 -10.43 11.79 7.04
C ALA A 194 -8.91 11.91 7.32
N LEU A 195 -8.50 11.81 8.59
CA LEU A 195 -7.09 11.77 9.02
C LEU A 195 -6.48 10.34 9.03
N CYS A 196 -7.16 9.35 8.45
CA CYS A 196 -6.76 7.94 8.42
C CYS A 196 -6.55 7.29 9.79
N LEU A 197 -7.21 7.77 10.84
CA LEU A 197 -7.04 7.27 12.20
C LEU A 197 -8.19 6.34 12.63
N SER A 198 -9.43 6.81 12.56
CA SER A 198 -10.58 6.02 13.02
C SER A 198 -10.99 4.90 12.05
N GLY A 199 -10.41 4.88 10.86
CA GLY A 199 -10.63 3.83 9.86
C GLY A 199 -9.57 2.73 9.85
N ALA A 200 -8.52 2.83 10.68
CA ALA A 200 -7.54 1.77 10.80
C ALA A 200 -8.21 0.47 11.30
N ILE A 201 -7.84 -0.65 10.70
CA ILE A 201 -8.32 -1.99 11.05
C ILE A 201 -7.12 -2.89 11.35
N PRO A 202 -7.30 -4.00 12.10
CA PRO A 202 -6.24 -4.97 12.32
C PRO A 202 -5.62 -5.47 11.00
N LEU A 203 -4.30 -5.70 11.02
CA LEU A 203 -3.56 -6.15 9.83
C LEU A 203 -4.17 -7.41 9.20
N GLN A 204 -4.58 -8.39 10.03
CA GLN A 204 -5.18 -9.62 9.52
C GLN A 204 -6.51 -9.35 8.81
N ASP A 205 -7.37 -8.49 9.37
CA ASP A 205 -8.65 -8.11 8.73
C ASP A 205 -8.40 -7.42 7.38
N TYR A 206 -7.32 -6.63 7.29
CA TYR A 206 -6.94 -5.96 6.05
C TYR A 206 -6.45 -6.96 4.99
N ILE A 207 -5.62 -7.93 5.36
CA ILE A 207 -5.18 -9.04 4.50
C ILE A 207 -6.39 -9.86 4.01
N ASP A 208 -7.32 -10.18 4.92
CA ASP A 208 -8.52 -10.94 4.60
C ASP A 208 -9.43 -10.20 3.60
N LEU A 209 -9.55 -8.88 3.73
CA LEU A 209 -10.26 -8.06 2.75
C LEU A 209 -9.59 -8.09 1.38
N ILE A 210 -8.26 -7.92 1.32
CA ILE A 210 -7.47 -7.95 0.08
C ILE A 210 -7.62 -9.31 -0.62
N THR A 211 -7.43 -10.41 0.11
CA THR A 211 -7.52 -11.75 -0.46
C THR A 211 -8.96 -12.12 -0.86
N SER A 212 -9.97 -11.60 -0.13
CA SER A 212 -11.38 -11.85 -0.43
C SER A 212 -11.85 -11.30 -1.78
N VAL A 213 -11.13 -10.34 -2.37
CA VAL A 213 -11.46 -9.79 -3.69
C VAL A 213 -10.75 -10.52 -4.83
N GLY A 214 -9.84 -11.48 -4.53
CA GLY A 214 -9.25 -12.37 -5.52
C GLY A 214 -7.73 -12.33 -5.64
N PHE A 215 -7.01 -11.50 -4.86
CA PHE A 215 -5.55 -11.50 -4.88
C PHE A 215 -5.00 -12.82 -4.32
N GLY A 216 -4.30 -13.60 -5.17
CA GLY A 216 -3.75 -14.90 -4.80
C GLY A 216 -2.46 -14.81 -3.99
N THR A 217 -1.71 -13.72 -4.12
CA THR A 217 -0.46 -13.47 -3.40
C THR A 217 -0.50 -12.12 -2.69
N VAL A 218 -0.04 -12.07 -1.44
CA VAL A 218 0.08 -10.85 -0.62
C VAL A 218 1.45 -10.83 0.06
N GLU A 219 2.20 -9.74 -0.12
CA GLU A 219 3.50 -9.51 0.49
C GLU A 219 3.41 -8.36 1.50
N ILE A 220 3.76 -8.59 2.76
CA ILE A 220 3.96 -7.53 3.74
C ILE A 220 5.41 -7.07 3.64
N ARG A 221 5.63 -5.91 3.04
CA ARG A 221 6.97 -5.40 2.69
C ARG A 221 7.62 -4.59 3.78
N ALA A 222 6.82 -3.89 4.58
CA ALA A 222 7.28 -3.17 5.75
C ALA A 222 6.14 -2.98 6.76
N LYS A 223 6.47 -2.95 8.02
CA LYS A 223 5.60 -2.58 9.13
C LYS A 223 6.39 -1.72 10.11
N ARG A 224 5.85 -0.56 10.47
CA ARG A 224 6.57 0.38 11.34
C ARG A 224 5.61 1.16 12.24
N PRO A 225 6.06 1.59 13.44
CA PRO A 225 5.26 2.47 14.29
C PRO A 225 4.84 3.74 13.54
N TYR A 226 3.57 4.11 13.68
CA TYR A 226 2.99 5.25 12.99
C TYR A 226 2.44 6.29 13.99
N ARG A 227 1.52 5.87 14.86
CA ARG A 227 0.89 6.78 15.82
C ARG A 227 0.36 6.01 17.04
N ILE A 228 0.22 6.72 18.16
CA ILE A 228 -0.48 6.22 19.35
C ILE A 228 -1.67 7.13 19.60
N LEU A 229 -2.87 6.53 19.68
CA LEU A 229 -4.07 7.22 20.15
C LEU A 229 -4.16 6.99 21.67
N SER A 230 -4.13 8.06 22.45
CA SER A 230 -4.15 7.95 23.90
C SER A 230 -5.44 8.51 24.51
N PRO A 231 -5.87 8.02 25.69
CA PRO A 231 -7.00 8.58 26.41
C PRO A 231 -6.88 10.08 26.73
N ASN A 232 -5.65 10.58 26.84
CA ASN A 232 -5.39 12.01 27.08
C ASN A 232 -5.78 12.89 25.88
N GLN A 233 -5.64 12.38 24.66
CA GLN A 233 -6.01 13.08 23.43
C GLN A 233 -7.45 12.76 23.01
N TYR A 234 -7.90 11.55 23.28
CA TYR A 234 -9.20 11.02 22.86
C TYR A 234 -9.94 10.46 24.08
N PRO A 235 -10.75 11.28 24.78
CA PRO A 235 -11.43 10.89 26.03
C PRO A 235 -12.38 9.70 25.91
N GLY A 236 -12.72 9.29 24.69
CA GLY A 236 -13.51 8.07 24.43
C GLY A 236 -12.71 6.76 24.52
N LEU A 237 -11.39 6.83 24.71
CA LEU A 237 -10.52 5.67 24.87
C LEU A 237 -10.34 5.33 26.35
N THR A 238 -10.22 4.05 26.67
CA THR A 238 -9.86 3.53 28.00
C THR A 238 -8.39 3.16 28.11
N GLU A 239 -7.72 2.92 26.97
CA GLU A 239 -6.31 2.54 26.87
C GLU A 239 -5.67 3.13 25.61
N ASN A 240 -4.35 3.02 25.49
CA ASN A 240 -3.64 3.43 24.29
C ASN A 240 -3.89 2.45 23.16
N ILE A 241 -4.12 2.97 21.94
CA ILE A 241 -4.20 2.18 20.72
C ILE A 241 -2.97 2.49 19.88
N TYR A 242 -2.23 1.44 19.54
CA TYR A 242 -1.07 1.54 18.67
C TYR A 242 -1.51 1.40 17.21
N ILE A 243 -1.09 2.37 16.41
CA ILE A 243 -1.29 2.35 14.95
C ILE A 243 0.07 2.24 14.29
N GLU A 244 0.17 1.32 13.35
CA GLU A 244 1.37 1.05 12.57
C GLU A 244 1.09 1.35 11.11
N SER A 245 2.08 1.82 10.38
CA SER A 245 2.03 1.90 8.92
C SER A 245 2.49 0.59 8.34
N VAL A 246 1.73 0.03 7.39
CA VAL A 246 2.09 -1.19 6.66
C VAL A 246 2.24 -0.89 5.17
N GLU A 247 3.28 -1.45 4.56
CA GLU A 247 3.45 -1.47 3.10
C GLU A 247 3.12 -2.87 2.59
N VAL A 248 2.15 -2.96 1.68
CA VAL A 248 1.64 -4.22 1.15
C VAL A 248 1.72 -4.21 -0.37
N CYS A 249 2.14 -5.34 -0.94
CA CYS A 249 1.93 -5.62 -2.35
C CYS A 249 1.01 -6.84 -2.50
N ALA A 250 -0.13 -6.66 -3.16
CA ALA A 250 -1.01 -7.74 -3.52
C ALA A 250 -0.95 -8.01 -5.02
N ILE A 251 -0.73 -9.26 -5.42
CA ILE A 251 -0.53 -9.64 -6.81
C ILE A 251 -1.78 -10.35 -7.32
N LYS A 252 -2.26 -9.94 -8.50
CA LYS A 252 -3.42 -10.56 -9.19
C LYS A 252 -3.01 -11.91 -9.79
N ASP A 253 -2.44 -12.77 -8.96
CA ASP A 253 -2.17 -14.16 -9.30
C ASP A 253 -3.44 -15.00 -9.16
N PRO A 254 -3.56 -16.13 -9.87
CA PRO A 254 -4.62 -17.08 -9.61
C PRO A 254 -4.63 -17.52 -8.15
N MET A 255 -5.83 -17.59 -7.55
CA MET A 255 -5.99 -18.08 -6.18
C MET A 255 -5.59 -19.57 -6.12
N PRO A 256 -4.60 -19.97 -5.31
CA PRO A 256 -4.28 -21.38 -5.11
C PRO A 256 -5.45 -22.15 -4.49
N GLU A 257 -5.57 -23.45 -4.78
CA GLU A 257 -6.65 -24.30 -4.26
C GLU A 257 -6.71 -24.36 -2.73
N ASP A 258 -5.55 -24.23 -2.09
CA ASP A 258 -5.40 -24.26 -0.63
C ASP A 258 -5.38 -22.84 0.01
N GLY A 259 -5.83 -21.83 -0.73
CA GLY A 259 -5.93 -20.43 -0.28
C GLY A 259 -4.74 -19.55 -0.68
N PRO A 260 -4.78 -18.25 -0.33
CA PRO A 260 -3.78 -17.28 -0.77
C PRO A 260 -2.39 -17.54 -0.18
N CYS A 261 -1.36 -17.10 -0.90
CA CYS A 261 0.02 -17.03 -0.40
C CYS A 261 0.23 -15.67 0.27
N VAL A 262 0.33 -15.64 1.61
CA VAL A 262 0.60 -14.43 2.38
C VAL A 262 2.02 -14.50 2.93
N PHE A 263 2.86 -13.56 2.55
CA PHE A 263 4.25 -13.46 2.97
C PHE A 263 4.39 -12.38 4.04
N THR A 264 4.60 -12.80 5.29
CA THR A 264 4.86 -11.90 6.43
C THR A 264 6.34 -11.83 6.79
N GLY A 265 7.22 -12.32 5.92
CA GLY A 265 8.66 -12.34 6.14
C GLY A 265 9.14 -13.52 6.98
N LYS A 266 8.42 -14.64 6.96
CA LYS A 266 8.89 -15.92 7.55
C LYS A 266 9.88 -16.61 6.64
N ALA A 267 10.80 -17.35 7.26
CA ALA A 267 11.73 -18.24 6.58
C ALA A 267 11.69 -19.63 7.18
N ALA A 268 11.84 -20.65 6.33
CA ALA A 268 12.07 -22.04 6.73
C ALA A 268 13.53 -22.39 6.49
N ILE A 269 14.17 -23.09 7.44
CA ILE A 269 15.56 -23.52 7.34
C ILE A 269 15.62 -25.01 7.71
N TYR A 270 16.29 -25.80 6.87
CA TYR A 270 16.58 -27.21 7.11
C TYR A 270 18.01 -27.38 7.63
N PHE A 271 18.17 -28.01 8.79
CA PHE A 271 19.46 -28.26 9.46
C PHE A 271 19.85 -29.75 9.47
N GLY A 272 19.09 -30.61 8.79
CA GLY A 272 19.37 -32.05 8.76
C GLY A 272 20.64 -32.43 8.01
N ASN A 273 20.93 -33.72 7.91
CA ASN A 273 22.19 -34.24 7.33
C ASN A 273 22.16 -34.40 5.80
N GLU A 274 20.98 -34.38 5.20
CA GLU A 274 20.84 -34.47 3.74
C GLU A 274 21.07 -33.10 3.10
N GLU A 275 21.44 -33.06 1.83
CA GLU A 275 21.65 -31.79 1.10
C GLU A 275 20.36 -30.95 0.98
N THR A 276 19.22 -31.64 0.93
CA THR A 276 17.90 -31.02 0.72
C THR A 276 16.82 -31.73 1.52
N PHE A 277 15.77 -30.99 1.81
CA PHE A 277 14.50 -31.52 2.31
C PHE A 277 13.38 -31.11 1.34
N ASP A 278 12.63 -32.09 0.82
CA ASP A 278 11.47 -31.88 -0.04
C ASP A 278 10.18 -32.14 0.77
N ASP A 279 9.30 -31.15 0.85
CA ASP A 279 8.00 -31.28 1.53
C ASP A 279 6.93 -31.99 0.70
N HIS A 280 7.26 -32.37 -0.54
CA HIS A 280 6.35 -32.98 -1.53
C HIS A 280 5.15 -32.11 -1.90
N LYS A 281 5.24 -30.80 -1.63
CA LYS A 281 4.23 -29.78 -1.99
C LYS A 281 4.83 -28.67 -2.87
N GLY A 282 6.03 -28.89 -3.39
CA GLY A 282 6.72 -27.96 -4.28
C GLY A 282 7.79 -27.11 -3.60
N HIS A 283 8.11 -27.34 -2.33
CA HIS A 283 9.15 -26.59 -1.63
C HIS A 283 10.36 -27.47 -1.35
N LEU A 284 11.50 -27.03 -1.85
CA LEU A 284 12.80 -27.67 -1.64
C LEU A 284 13.66 -26.78 -0.73
N LEU A 285 13.90 -27.23 0.50
CA LEU A 285 14.76 -26.53 1.45
C LEU A 285 16.18 -27.06 1.28
N MET A 286 17.11 -26.17 0.94
CA MET A 286 18.55 -26.49 0.91
C MET A 286 19.11 -26.48 2.34
N GLN A 287 20.02 -27.41 2.64
CA GLN A 287 20.66 -27.49 3.94
C GLN A 287 21.29 -26.15 4.35
N ASN A 288 21.00 -25.67 5.55
CA ASN A 288 21.52 -24.43 6.15
C ASN A 288 21.19 -23.14 5.36
N GLN A 289 20.26 -23.17 4.40
CA GLN A 289 19.86 -21.99 3.64
C GLN A 289 18.43 -21.59 4.01
N PRO A 290 18.18 -20.33 4.40
CA PRO A 290 16.83 -19.85 4.62
C PRO A 290 16.08 -19.73 3.29
N LEU A 291 14.89 -20.32 3.23
CA LEU A 291 13.91 -20.13 2.17
C LEU A 291 12.78 -19.25 2.70
N ALA A 292 12.53 -18.12 2.07
CA ALA A 292 11.37 -17.31 2.40
C ALA A 292 10.09 -18.06 2.03
N VAL A 293 9.15 -18.19 2.97
CA VAL A 293 7.93 -18.98 2.81
C VAL A 293 6.68 -18.16 3.18
N CYS A 294 5.57 -18.42 2.50
CA CYS A 294 4.28 -17.87 2.91
C CYS A 294 3.80 -18.51 4.22
N ASP A 295 2.87 -17.82 4.89
CA ASP A 295 2.39 -18.25 6.22
C ASP A 295 1.77 -19.64 6.20
N LYS A 296 1.06 -20.00 5.14
CA LYS A 296 0.47 -21.33 4.94
C LYS A 296 1.56 -22.40 4.80
N THR A 297 2.61 -22.15 4.01
CA THR A 297 3.75 -23.07 3.89
C THR A 297 4.50 -23.20 5.21
N ALA A 298 4.76 -22.10 5.91
CA ALA A 298 5.37 -22.10 7.24
C ALA A 298 4.56 -22.98 8.21
N GLN A 299 3.24 -22.84 8.22
CA GLN A 299 2.37 -23.66 9.08
C GLN A 299 2.38 -25.14 8.67
N ASN A 300 2.37 -25.45 7.37
CA ASN A 300 2.46 -26.83 6.88
C ASN A 300 3.77 -27.50 7.29
N LEU A 301 4.91 -26.79 7.15
CA LEU A 301 6.21 -27.30 7.55
C LEU A 301 6.31 -27.48 9.07
N ALA A 302 5.79 -26.54 9.87
CA ALA A 302 5.72 -26.66 11.32
C ALA A 302 4.90 -27.87 11.76
N ASN A 303 3.79 -28.18 11.10
CA ASN A 303 2.91 -29.31 11.40
C ASN A 303 3.57 -30.69 11.12
N LEU A 304 4.66 -30.74 10.34
CA LEU A 304 5.44 -31.97 10.16
C LEU A 304 6.16 -32.39 11.44
N ASN A 305 6.35 -31.50 12.39
CA ASN A 305 7.13 -31.69 13.62
C ASN A 305 8.52 -32.31 13.36
N HIS A 306 9.14 -31.94 12.23
CA HIS A 306 10.46 -32.43 11.85
C HIS A 306 11.54 -31.76 12.72
N PRO A 307 12.42 -32.53 13.41
CA PRO A 307 13.37 -31.97 14.40
C PRO A 307 14.38 -31.00 13.78
N ASP A 308 14.68 -31.14 12.50
CA ASP A 308 15.71 -30.36 11.82
C ASP A 308 15.12 -29.22 10.97
N ILE A 309 13.81 -28.96 11.04
CA ILE A 309 13.18 -27.82 10.36
C ILE A 309 12.90 -26.73 11.37
N PHE A 310 13.44 -25.54 11.10
CA PHE A 310 13.19 -24.32 11.86
C PHE A 310 12.35 -23.36 11.05
N ILE A 311 11.33 -22.78 11.66
CA ILE A 311 10.51 -21.72 11.08
C ILE A 311 10.73 -20.45 11.90
N SER A 312 11.11 -19.36 11.22
CA SER A 312 11.27 -18.07 11.89
C SER A 312 9.94 -17.43 12.25
N GLU A 313 9.96 -16.50 13.20
CA GLU A 313 8.86 -15.59 13.44
C GLU A 313 8.65 -14.65 12.23
N SER A 314 7.46 -14.03 12.13
CA SER A 314 7.18 -13.01 11.14
C SER A 314 8.04 -11.77 11.36
N THR A 315 8.79 -11.36 10.36
CA THR A 315 9.59 -10.14 10.40
C THR A 315 8.82 -8.92 9.89
N PHE A 316 7.67 -9.15 9.24
CA PHE A 316 6.91 -8.14 8.50
C PHE A 316 7.78 -7.33 7.53
N HIS A 317 8.78 -8.00 6.98
CA HIS A 317 9.65 -7.46 5.95
C HIS A 317 9.91 -8.56 4.91
N TYR A 318 9.34 -8.38 3.72
CA TYR A 318 9.49 -9.31 2.61
C TYR A 318 9.89 -8.55 1.35
N ASP A 319 11.01 -8.91 0.74
CA ASP A 319 11.59 -8.24 -0.43
C ASP A 319 11.52 -9.05 -1.73
N GLY A 320 10.81 -10.16 -1.71
CA GLY A 320 10.66 -11.07 -2.86
C GLY A 320 11.67 -12.22 -2.84
N GLY A 321 11.48 -13.19 -3.74
CA GLY A 321 12.33 -14.37 -3.82
C GLY A 321 11.83 -15.55 -2.97
N GLY A 322 10.52 -15.67 -2.81
CA GLY A 322 9.89 -16.74 -2.06
C GLY A 322 9.76 -18.07 -2.79
N CYS A 323 9.07 -18.97 -2.16
CA CYS A 323 8.92 -20.38 -2.55
C CYS A 323 7.78 -20.65 -3.55
N CYS A 324 6.94 -19.65 -3.87
CA CYS A 324 5.77 -19.84 -4.74
C CYS A 324 6.01 -19.35 -6.15
#